data_7d6d97aa82c637d6f3986b93a8974410
#
_entry.id   7d6d97aa82c637d6f3986b93a8974410
#
_cell.length_a   1.000
_cell.length_b   1.000
_cell.length_c   1.000
_cell.angle_alpha   90.00
_cell.angle_beta   90.00
_cell.angle_gamma   90.00
#
_symmetry.space_group_name_H-M   'P 1'
#
loop_
_entity.id
_entity.type
_entity.pdbx_description
1 polymer ?
#
loop_
_entity_poly.entity_id
_entity_poly.type
_entity_poly.pdbx_seq_one_letter_code
_entity_poly.pdbx_strand_id
1 'polypeptide(L)'
;MIKIAADKEIPYLDDFFSNEDIFNLKKLDWEEIHNKALRDMDILISRSVTTINKELLENTNIKMVGSITAGEDHINFKDIKNLPIIVKTAKGANAKSVVEYTLSALGLCAERKKEIFIIGQGFVGTKLKEILEYFDYQITTYDPYVNMKDNKYANWELAYKDKTRKKELFNISINASYSKEGKYPSHQMVNYETKIGSSALLINTSRGEVIDYSKLHFRQCVNDVWNNEPNPKVTDFKINGPNQIYSSPHIAGNTFEAKYESLSFIFNDLKRFFSNDFPELKNISRPTFKNLEQLNITNDISEL
;
A
#
# COMPACT_ATOMS: atom_id res chain seq x y z
N MET A 1 3.96 19.68 26.18
CA MET A 1 2.86 19.44 25.22
C MET A 1 3.47 19.25 23.84
N ILE A 2 3.11 18.16 23.15
CA ILE A 2 3.62 17.82 21.80
C ILE A 2 2.70 18.49 20.76
N LYS A 3 3.25 19.33 19.90
CA LYS A 3 2.50 20.03 18.85
C LYS A 3 2.47 19.20 17.58
N ILE A 4 1.26 18.82 17.14
CA ILE A 4 1.05 17.95 15.99
C ILE A 4 0.33 18.74 14.89
N ALA A 5 0.91 18.81 13.69
CA ALA A 5 0.21 19.18 12.47
C ALA A 5 -0.24 17.89 11.77
N ALA A 6 -1.51 17.78 11.42
CA ALA A 6 -2.04 16.61 10.73
C ALA A 6 -2.97 17.00 9.58
N ASP A 7 -2.91 16.25 8.48
CA ASP A 7 -3.88 16.37 7.40
C ASP A 7 -5.28 16.04 7.93
N LYS A 8 -6.22 16.97 7.82
CA LYS A 8 -7.57 16.87 8.40
C LYS A 8 -8.40 15.70 7.89
N GLU A 9 -8.10 15.21 6.69
CA GLU A 9 -8.77 14.09 6.06
C GLU A 9 -8.30 12.73 6.61
N ILE A 10 -7.36 12.71 7.56
CA ILE A 10 -6.97 11.50 8.27
C ILE A 10 -8.06 11.19 9.32
N PRO A 11 -8.74 10.05 9.22
CA PRO A 11 -9.76 9.69 10.20
C PRO A 11 -9.13 9.32 11.54
N TYR A 12 -9.93 9.35 12.60
CA TYR A 12 -9.55 8.95 13.97
C TYR A 12 -8.51 9.85 14.66
N LEU A 13 -8.10 10.99 14.10
CA LEU A 13 -7.14 11.89 14.74
C LEU A 13 -7.58 12.31 16.13
N ASP A 14 -8.85 12.68 16.30
CA ASP A 14 -9.38 13.10 17.59
C ASP A 14 -9.42 11.97 18.60
N ASP A 15 -9.67 10.72 18.16
CA ASP A 15 -9.66 9.56 19.06
C ASP A 15 -8.25 9.24 19.56
N PHE A 16 -7.23 9.36 18.70
CA PHE A 16 -5.84 9.06 19.05
C PHE A 16 -5.16 10.16 19.85
N PHE A 17 -5.52 11.42 19.62
CA PHE A 17 -4.85 12.60 20.19
C PHE A 17 -5.78 13.44 21.09
N SER A 18 -6.76 12.79 21.74
CA SER A 18 -7.76 13.42 22.60
C SER A 18 -7.20 13.98 23.92
N ASN A 19 -6.00 13.57 24.34
CA ASN A 19 -5.40 14.02 25.59
C ASN A 19 -4.76 15.42 25.39
N GLU A 20 -5.50 16.48 25.67
CA GLU A 20 -5.08 17.87 25.50
C GLU A 20 -3.96 18.31 26.47
N ASP A 21 -3.72 17.58 27.55
CA ASP A 21 -2.58 17.85 28.46
C ASP A 21 -1.24 17.48 27.80
N ILE A 22 -1.27 16.51 26.87
CA ILE A 22 -0.09 15.98 26.21
C ILE A 22 0.01 16.48 24.77
N PHE A 23 -1.10 16.52 24.03
CA PHE A 23 -1.12 16.81 22.61
C PHE A 23 -1.81 18.14 22.30
N ASN A 24 -1.20 18.91 21.43
CA ASN A 24 -1.81 20.05 20.76
C ASN A 24 -1.96 19.71 19.28
N LEU A 25 -3.13 19.21 18.89
CA LEU A 25 -3.43 18.77 17.54
C LEU A 25 -3.97 19.92 16.69
N LYS A 26 -3.28 20.25 15.61
CA LYS A 26 -3.72 21.17 14.58
C LYS A 26 -4.04 20.40 13.29
N LYS A 27 -5.30 20.36 12.91
CA LYS A 27 -5.77 19.77 11.64
C LYS A 27 -5.70 20.82 10.53
N LEU A 28 -5.07 20.47 9.42
CA LEU A 28 -4.81 21.33 8.27
C LEU A 28 -5.33 20.68 6.99
N ASP A 29 -5.80 21.47 6.05
CA ASP A 29 -5.94 21.02 4.68
C ASP A 29 -4.58 20.67 4.10
N TRP A 30 -4.50 19.68 3.21
CA TRP A 30 -3.23 19.27 2.63
C TRP A 30 -2.52 20.43 1.90
N GLU A 31 -3.27 21.36 1.32
CA GLU A 31 -2.77 22.59 0.68
C GLU A 31 -2.18 23.60 1.69
N GLU A 32 -2.64 23.56 2.93
CA GLU A 32 -2.13 24.39 4.03
C GLU A 32 -0.88 23.79 4.69
N ILE A 33 -0.52 22.53 4.36
CA ILE A 33 0.68 21.88 4.87
C ILE A 33 1.89 22.40 4.07
N HIS A 34 2.42 23.51 4.51
CA HIS A 34 3.60 24.15 3.93
C HIS A 34 4.61 24.51 5.03
N ASN A 35 5.84 24.80 4.66
CA ASN A 35 6.95 25.06 5.58
C ASN A 35 6.61 26.04 6.71
N LYS A 36 5.99 27.19 6.39
CA LYS A 36 5.64 28.21 7.39
C LYS A 36 4.64 27.68 8.43
N ALA A 37 3.69 26.85 8.04
CA ALA A 37 2.70 26.26 8.94
C ALA A 37 3.31 25.24 9.91
N LEU A 38 4.47 24.67 9.55
CA LEU A 38 5.17 23.63 10.31
C LEU A 38 6.24 24.15 11.25
N ARG A 39 6.59 25.45 11.21
CA ARG A 39 7.73 25.99 11.96
C ARG A 39 7.72 25.69 13.45
N ASP A 40 6.54 25.76 14.06
CA ASP A 40 6.36 25.59 15.50
C ASP A 40 5.77 24.21 15.88
N MET A 41 5.75 23.26 14.94
CA MET A 41 5.22 21.93 15.14
C MET A 41 6.35 20.94 15.43
N ASP A 42 6.08 19.98 16.31
CA ASP A 42 7.02 18.89 16.63
C ASP A 42 6.85 17.70 15.69
N ILE A 43 5.62 17.46 15.24
CA ILE A 43 5.24 16.29 14.42
C ILE A 43 4.38 16.75 13.25
N LEU A 44 4.64 16.12 12.08
CA LEU A 44 3.73 16.15 10.93
C LEU A 44 3.15 14.75 10.72
N ILE A 45 1.82 14.65 10.64
CA ILE A 45 1.11 13.43 10.21
C ILE A 45 0.44 13.71 8.87
N SER A 46 0.85 12.98 7.82
CA SER A 46 0.47 13.27 6.43
C SER A 46 -0.10 12.06 5.69
N ARG A 47 -0.76 12.35 4.57
CA ARG A 47 -1.13 11.39 3.52
C ARG A 47 -0.16 11.48 2.34
N SER A 48 -0.36 10.62 1.33
CA SER A 48 0.45 10.58 0.10
C SER A 48 0.33 11.82 -0.79
N VAL A 49 -0.67 12.65 -0.60
CA VAL A 49 -0.86 13.93 -1.32
C VAL A 49 0.15 15.00 -0.91
N THR A 50 0.75 14.86 0.27
CA THR A 50 1.78 15.80 0.77
C THR A 50 3.16 15.29 0.39
N THR A 51 3.88 16.02 -0.45
CA THR A 51 5.28 15.70 -0.78
C THR A 51 6.20 16.03 0.38
N ILE A 52 6.90 15.03 0.89
CA ILE A 52 7.87 15.19 1.99
C ILE A 52 9.26 15.37 1.39
N ASN A 53 9.77 16.59 1.46
CA ASN A 53 11.06 17.00 0.90
C ASN A 53 11.76 18.01 1.82
N LYS A 54 12.96 18.44 1.43
CA LYS A 54 13.75 19.42 2.17
C LYS A 54 13.04 20.76 2.27
N GLU A 55 12.44 21.24 1.18
CA GLU A 55 11.73 22.52 1.14
C GLU A 55 10.60 22.59 2.19
N LEU A 56 9.87 21.51 2.35
CA LEU A 56 8.80 21.42 3.35
C LEU A 56 9.35 21.45 4.79
N LEU A 57 10.46 20.78 5.06
CA LEU A 57 10.93 20.46 6.42
C LEU A 57 12.09 21.32 6.92
N GLU A 58 12.85 21.97 6.03
CA GLU A 58 14.02 22.76 6.42
C GLU A 58 13.63 23.98 7.29
N ASN A 59 14.40 24.23 8.34
CA ASN A 59 14.15 25.33 9.31
C ASN A 59 12.78 25.25 10.01
N THR A 60 12.24 24.05 10.19
CA THR A 60 11.09 23.77 11.06
C THR A 60 11.53 23.11 12.36
N ASN A 61 10.63 23.03 13.34
CA ASN A 61 10.87 22.31 14.59
C ASN A 61 10.45 20.83 14.49
N ILE A 62 10.08 20.34 13.31
CA ILE A 62 9.63 18.95 13.10
C ILE A 62 10.74 17.98 13.50
N LYS A 63 10.42 17.06 14.41
CA LYS A 63 11.29 15.97 14.88
C LYS A 63 10.87 14.64 14.25
N MET A 64 9.58 14.49 13.93
CA MET A 64 9.03 13.28 13.33
C MET A 64 8.00 13.60 12.24
N VAL A 65 8.11 12.89 11.13
CA VAL A 65 7.07 12.81 10.11
C VAL A 65 6.48 11.41 10.14
N GLY A 66 5.16 11.33 10.32
CA GLY A 66 4.38 10.10 10.22
C GLY A 66 3.52 10.11 8.96
N SER A 67 3.79 9.24 8.00
CA SER A 67 2.91 9.06 6.85
C SER A 67 2.00 7.84 7.07
N ILE A 68 0.68 8.05 7.02
CA ILE A 68 -0.31 6.98 7.19
C ILE A 68 -0.44 6.08 5.93
N THR A 69 0.55 6.11 5.05
CA THR A 69 0.57 5.32 3.82
C THR A 69 1.59 4.20 3.88
N ALA A 70 1.34 3.12 3.16
CA ALA A 70 2.32 2.04 2.99
C ALA A 70 3.35 2.39 1.91
N GLY A 71 2.95 3.09 0.85
CA GLY A 71 3.82 3.58 -0.21
C GLY A 71 4.64 4.79 0.23
N GLU A 72 5.84 4.95 -0.33
CA GLU A 72 6.80 6.00 0.01
C GLU A 72 7.11 6.91 -1.18
N ASP A 73 6.35 6.82 -2.26
CA ASP A 73 6.62 7.53 -3.53
C ASP A 73 6.61 9.07 -3.37
N HIS A 74 5.88 9.57 -2.36
CA HIS A 74 5.78 11.00 -2.02
C HIS A 74 6.89 11.49 -1.08
N ILE A 75 7.82 10.61 -0.65
CA ILE A 75 8.89 10.95 0.30
C ILE A 75 10.24 10.96 -0.40
N ASN A 76 10.88 12.13 -0.47
CA ASN A 76 12.22 12.25 -1.02
C ASN A 76 13.29 12.02 0.06
N PHE A 77 13.55 10.75 0.38
CA PHE A 77 14.55 10.38 1.40
C PHE A 77 15.95 10.90 1.11
N LYS A 78 16.35 11.03 -0.17
CA LYS A 78 17.67 11.55 -0.53
C LYS A 78 17.82 13.02 -0.15
N ASP A 79 16.75 13.76 -0.30
CA ASP A 79 16.70 15.19 -0.07
C ASP A 79 16.71 15.54 1.44
N ILE A 80 16.03 14.73 2.24
CA ILE A 80 15.88 14.96 3.69
C ILE A 80 16.90 14.21 4.55
N LYS A 81 17.80 13.42 3.97
CA LYS A 81 18.74 12.53 4.70
C LYS A 81 19.62 13.22 5.74
N ASN A 82 19.89 14.52 5.57
CA ASN A 82 20.74 15.28 6.46
C ASN A 82 19.94 16.10 7.49
N LEU A 83 18.61 16.05 7.46
CA LEU A 83 17.77 16.69 8.47
C LEU A 83 17.66 15.80 9.71
N PRO A 84 17.68 16.37 10.93
CA PRO A 84 17.54 15.60 12.17
C PRO A 84 16.07 15.18 12.41
N ILE A 85 15.45 14.56 11.42
CA ILE A 85 14.03 14.23 11.41
C ILE A 85 13.87 12.72 11.21
N ILE A 86 13.03 12.09 12.04
CA ILE A 86 12.64 10.71 11.87
C ILE A 86 11.41 10.64 10.96
N VAL A 87 11.49 9.81 9.92
CA VAL A 87 10.34 9.53 9.06
C VAL A 87 9.83 8.12 9.32
N LYS A 88 8.55 8.00 9.55
CA LYS A 88 7.83 6.72 9.75
C LYS A 88 6.68 6.62 8.76
N THR A 89 6.50 5.41 8.24
CA THR A 89 5.42 5.09 7.31
C THR A 89 4.62 3.90 7.82
N ALA A 90 3.36 3.80 7.43
CA ALA A 90 2.48 2.73 7.89
C ALA A 90 2.60 1.46 7.02
N LYS A 91 3.84 1.04 6.72
CA LYS A 91 4.09 -0.17 5.92
C LYS A 91 3.43 -1.40 6.53
N GLY A 92 2.61 -2.06 5.74
CA GLY A 92 1.91 -3.28 6.12
C GLY A 92 0.56 -3.08 6.83
N ALA A 93 0.24 -1.86 7.26
CA ALA A 93 -1.03 -1.59 7.95
C ALA A 93 -2.27 -1.90 7.08
N ASN A 94 -2.17 -1.67 5.78
CA ASN A 94 -3.24 -1.94 4.82
C ASN A 94 -3.21 -3.36 4.21
N ALA A 95 -2.26 -4.21 4.59
CA ALA A 95 -2.03 -5.50 3.94
C ALA A 95 -3.27 -6.40 3.98
N LYS A 96 -4.01 -6.41 5.11
CA LYS A 96 -5.23 -7.20 5.24
C LYS A 96 -6.28 -6.77 4.22
N SER A 97 -6.53 -5.49 4.07
CA SER A 97 -7.51 -4.95 3.13
C SER A 97 -7.16 -5.28 1.67
N VAL A 98 -5.88 -5.14 1.30
CA VAL A 98 -5.41 -5.52 -0.05
C VAL A 98 -5.57 -7.01 -0.30
N VAL A 99 -5.34 -7.86 0.70
CA VAL A 99 -5.57 -9.30 0.60
C VAL A 99 -7.05 -9.61 0.42
N GLU A 100 -7.95 -8.99 1.19
CA GLU A 100 -9.40 -9.16 1.06
C GLU A 100 -9.90 -8.74 -0.33
N TYR A 101 -9.37 -7.63 -0.88
CA TYR A 101 -9.62 -7.21 -2.26
C TYR A 101 -9.18 -8.30 -3.26
N THR A 102 -7.95 -8.82 -3.11
CA THR A 102 -7.41 -9.86 -3.98
C THR A 102 -8.21 -11.16 -3.92
N LEU A 103 -8.63 -11.57 -2.72
CA LEU A 103 -9.48 -12.75 -2.52
C LEU A 103 -10.85 -12.56 -3.16
N SER A 104 -11.43 -11.36 -3.07
CA SER A 104 -12.69 -11.03 -3.74
C SER A 104 -12.55 -11.12 -5.26
N ALA A 105 -11.46 -10.60 -5.81
CA ALA A 105 -11.15 -10.71 -7.23
C ALA A 105 -10.99 -12.17 -7.68
N LEU A 106 -10.30 -12.98 -6.89
CA LEU A 106 -10.19 -14.43 -7.15
C LEU A 106 -11.55 -15.12 -7.11
N GLY A 107 -12.40 -14.81 -6.12
CA GLY A 107 -13.73 -15.39 -5.99
C GLY A 107 -14.67 -15.05 -7.14
N LEU A 108 -14.58 -13.84 -7.68
CA LEU A 108 -15.43 -13.35 -8.76
C LEU A 108 -14.96 -13.80 -10.16
N CYS A 109 -13.66 -13.88 -10.36
CA CYS A 109 -13.08 -13.95 -11.69
C CYS A 109 -12.30 -15.23 -11.97
N ALA A 110 -11.77 -15.90 -10.94
CA ALA A 110 -10.96 -17.09 -11.16
C ALA A 110 -11.81 -18.26 -11.64
N GLU A 111 -11.31 -18.98 -12.63
CA GLU A 111 -11.79 -20.34 -12.89
C GLU A 111 -11.48 -21.20 -11.66
N ARG A 112 -12.18 -22.34 -11.52
CA ARG A 112 -12.03 -23.30 -10.39
C ARG A 112 -10.62 -23.90 -10.22
N LYS A 113 -9.60 -23.30 -10.86
CA LYS A 113 -8.20 -23.70 -10.73
C LYS A 113 -7.61 -23.06 -9.49
N LYS A 114 -7.29 -23.90 -8.51
CA LYS A 114 -6.60 -23.47 -7.28
C LYS A 114 -5.07 -23.36 -7.50
N GLU A 115 -4.65 -22.66 -8.54
CA GLU A 115 -3.24 -22.35 -8.81
C GLU A 115 -3.07 -20.83 -8.87
N ILE A 116 -2.04 -20.30 -8.21
CA ILE A 116 -1.72 -18.86 -8.25
C ILE A 116 -0.21 -18.63 -8.24
N PHE A 117 0.21 -17.63 -9.00
CA PHE A 117 1.56 -17.09 -8.97
C PHE A 117 1.54 -15.70 -8.29
N ILE A 118 2.23 -15.59 -7.17
CA ILE A 118 2.32 -14.34 -6.39
C ILE A 118 3.65 -13.68 -6.67
N ILE A 119 3.61 -12.45 -7.18
CA ILE A 119 4.77 -11.61 -7.44
C ILE A 119 4.89 -10.59 -6.31
N GLY A 120 5.98 -10.68 -5.54
CA GLY A 120 6.21 -9.90 -4.32
C GLY A 120 5.73 -10.61 -3.06
N GLN A 121 6.66 -10.92 -2.15
CA GLN A 121 6.42 -11.54 -0.85
C GLN A 121 6.68 -10.56 0.32
N GLY A 122 6.26 -9.29 0.16
CA GLY A 122 6.16 -8.33 1.24
C GLY A 122 4.97 -8.64 2.15
N PHE A 123 4.48 -7.63 2.87
CA PHE A 123 3.34 -7.78 3.80
C PHE A 123 2.09 -8.37 3.15
N VAL A 124 1.74 -7.90 1.95
CA VAL A 124 0.55 -8.37 1.23
C VAL A 124 0.76 -9.79 0.71
N GLY A 125 1.83 -10.01 -0.06
CA GLY A 125 2.06 -11.31 -0.71
C GLY A 125 2.25 -12.46 0.29
N THR A 126 2.92 -12.21 1.42
CA THR A 126 3.08 -13.19 2.49
C THR A 126 1.72 -13.53 3.12
N LYS A 127 0.92 -12.52 3.45
CA LYS A 127 -0.41 -12.74 4.03
C LYS A 127 -1.37 -13.43 3.05
N LEU A 128 -1.33 -13.06 1.78
CA LEU A 128 -2.12 -13.71 0.73
C LEU A 128 -1.73 -15.19 0.60
N LYS A 129 -0.43 -15.50 0.59
CA LYS A 129 0.07 -16.86 0.56
C LYS A 129 -0.47 -17.69 1.72
N GLU A 130 -0.31 -17.21 2.96
CA GLU A 130 -0.80 -17.89 4.16
C GLU A 130 -2.29 -18.26 4.08
N ILE A 131 -3.13 -17.32 3.64
CA ILE A 131 -4.57 -17.54 3.53
C ILE A 131 -4.91 -18.54 2.40
N LEU A 132 -4.26 -18.41 1.24
CA LEU A 132 -4.53 -19.29 0.11
C LEU A 132 -4.02 -20.72 0.34
N GLU A 133 -2.93 -20.90 1.10
CA GLU A 133 -2.48 -22.22 1.56
C GLU A 133 -3.55 -22.93 2.40
N TYR A 134 -4.24 -22.19 3.27
CA TYR A 134 -5.37 -22.74 4.06
C TYR A 134 -6.55 -23.20 3.18
N PHE A 135 -6.71 -22.62 1.99
CA PHE A 135 -7.73 -23.00 1.01
C PHE A 135 -7.23 -24.00 -0.05
N ASP A 136 -6.11 -24.67 0.18
CA ASP A 136 -5.51 -25.69 -0.70
C ASP A 136 -5.13 -25.17 -2.10
N TYR A 137 -4.72 -23.91 -2.20
CA TYR A 137 -4.15 -23.38 -3.44
C TYR A 137 -2.73 -23.89 -3.66
N GLN A 138 -2.41 -24.23 -4.91
CA GLN A 138 -1.04 -24.46 -5.35
C GLN A 138 -0.37 -23.11 -5.62
N ILE A 139 0.52 -22.71 -4.73
CA ILE A 139 1.12 -21.38 -4.77
C ILE A 139 2.55 -21.45 -5.26
N THR A 140 2.86 -20.60 -6.22
CA THR A 140 4.23 -20.29 -6.63
C THR A 140 4.48 -18.82 -6.34
N THR A 141 5.64 -18.48 -5.76
CA THR A 141 5.97 -17.10 -5.41
C THR A 141 7.25 -16.66 -6.10
N TYR A 142 7.34 -15.36 -6.37
CA TYR A 142 8.57 -14.71 -6.78
C TYR A 142 8.80 -13.45 -5.96
N ASP A 143 9.94 -13.38 -5.28
CA ASP A 143 10.50 -12.18 -4.68
C ASP A 143 12.02 -12.31 -4.60
N PRO A 144 12.78 -11.44 -5.29
CA PRO A 144 14.24 -11.57 -5.34
C PRO A 144 14.96 -11.22 -4.03
N TYR A 145 14.23 -10.63 -3.07
CA TYR A 145 14.76 -10.22 -1.76
C TYR A 145 14.48 -11.23 -0.64
N VAL A 146 13.62 -12.22 -0.90
CA VAL A 146 13.29 -13.27 0.06
C VAL A 146 14.25 -14.46 -0.06
N ASN A 147 14.50 -15.16 1.05
CA ASN A 147 15.38 -16.31 1.08
C ASN A 147 14.90 -17.42 0.11
N MET A 148 15.83 -18.00 -0.64
CA MET A 148 15.59 -19.06 -1.61
C MET A 148 14.84 -20.29 -1.06
N LYS A 149 14.87 -20.55 0.25
CA LYS A 149 14.10 -21.63 0.88
C LYS A 149 12.59 -21.43 0.76
N ASP A 150 12.14 -20.16 0.80
CA ASP A 150 10.74 -19.77 0.78
C ASP A 150 10.30 -19.24 -0.58
N ASN A 151 11.23 -19.12 -1.53
CA ASN A 151 10.97 -18.57 -2.86
C ASN A 151 11.47 -19.55 -3.94
N LYS A 152 10.54 -20.15 -4.67
CA LYS A 152 10.86 -21.12 -5.71
C LYS A 152 11.71 -20.53 -6.85
N TYR A 153 11.55 -19.24 -7.12
CA TYR A 153 12.27 -18.53 -8.18
C TYR A 153 12.95 -17.29 -7.63
N ALA A 154 14.28 -17.33 -7.50
CA ALA A 154 15.07 -16.19 -7.02
C ALA A 154 15.29 -15.10 -8.08
N ASN A 155 15.02 -15.40 -9.33
CA ASN A 155 15.22 -14.51 -10.46
C ASN A 155 13.99 -14.57 -11.37
N TRP A 156 13.49 -13.40 -11.80
CA TRP A 156 12.30 -13.30 -12.64
C TRP A 156 12.47 -14.05 -13.95
N GLU A 157 13.64 -13.95 -14.59
CA GLU A 157 13.90 -14.66 -15.82
C GLU A 157 13.84 -16.18 -15.65
N LEU A 158 14.30 -16.70 -14.51
CA LEU A 158 14.15 -18.13 -14.20
C LEU A 158 12.69 -18.47 -13.93
N ALA A 159 11.94 -17.58 -13.27
CA ALA A 159 10.54 -17.82 -12.95
C ALA A 159 9.68 -18.02 -14.21
N TYR A 160 9.89 -17.25 -15.27
CA TYR A 160 9.06 -17.35 -16.47
C TYR A 160 9.73 -18.12 -17.64
N LYS A 161 11.07 -18.16 -17.67
CA LYS A 161 11.84 -18.94 -18.68
C LYS A 161 12.08 -20.39 -18.25
N ASP A 162 11.58 -20.83 -17.11
CA ASP A 162 11.71 -22.22 -16.67
C ASP A 162 11.15 -23.18 -17.74
N LYS A 163 12.06 -23.76 -18.53
CA LYS A 163 11.72 -24.67 -19.63
C LYS A 163 11.08 -25.96 -19.13
N THR A 164 11.25 -26.29 -17.87
CA THR A 164 10.62 -27.46 -17.23
C THR A 164 9.16 -27.19 -16.89
N ARG A 165 8.76 -25.93 -16.89
CA ARG A 165 7.38 -25.52 -16.68
C ARG A 165 6.54 -25.83 -17.90
N LYS A 166 5.81 -26.91 -17.83
CA LYS A 166 4.88 -27.36 -18.89
C LYS A 166 3.60 -26.56 -18.96
N LYS A 167 3.28 -25.76 -17.93
CA LYS A 167 2.01 -25.04 -17.80
C LYS A 167 2.23 -23.53 -17.85
N GLU A 168 1.34 -22.84 -18.55
CA GLU A 168 1.20 -21.39 -18.50
C GLU A 168 0.68 -20.94 -17.13
N LEU A 169 0.91 -19.67 -16.77
CA LEU A 169 0.37 -19.04 -15.56
C LEU A 169 -1.11 -18.72 -15.75
N PHE A 170 -1.97 -19.10 -14.78
CA PHE A 170 -3.41 -18.88 -14.89
C PHE A 170 -3.93 -17.76 -13.97
N ASN A 171 -3.54 -17.75 -12.71
CA ASN A 171 -3.89 -16.68 -11.78
C ASN A 171 -2.61 -16.02 -11.32
N ILE A 172 -2.51 -14.71 -11.50
CA ILE A 172 -1.31 -13.93 -11.16
C ILE A 172 -1.73 -12.76 -10.28
N SER A 173 -1.17 -12.72 -9.08
CA SER A 173 -1.32 -11.58 -8.17
C SER A 173 -0.02 -10.81 -8.08
N ILE A 174 -0.07 -9.51 -8.34
CA ILE A 174 1.09 -8.62 -8.36
C ILE A 174 1.03 -7.71 -7.15
N ASN A 175 2.00 -7.90 -6.25
CA ASN A 175 2.14 -7.19 -4.97
C ASN A 175 3.56 -6.63 -4.80
N ALA A 176 4.39 -6.65 -5.84
CA ALA A 176 5.77 -6.18 -5.81
C ALA A 176 5.83 -4.67 -5.59
N SER A 177 6.77 -4.21 -4.77
CA SER A 177 7.08 -2.79 -4.69
C SER A 177 7.62 -2.29 -6.03
N TYR A 178 7.22 -1.08 -6.42
CA TYR A 178 7.66 -0.49 -7.69
C TYR A 178 9.07 0.09 -7.59
N SER A 179 9.90 -0.19 -8.60
CA SER A 179 11.20 0.45 -8.78
C SER A 179 11.60 0.46 -10.26
N LYS A 180 12.18 1.58 -10.71
CA LYS A 180 12.79 1.68 -12.06
C LYS A 180 14.24 1.22 -12.07
N GLU A 181 14.92 1.38 -10.95
CA GLU A 181 16.34 1.17 -10.80
C GLU A 181 16.63 0.20 -9.67
N GLY A 182 17.88 -0.24 -9.55
CA GLY A 182 18.35 -1.15 -8.53
C GLY A 182 18.70 -2.53 -9.09
N LYS A 183 19.02 -3.45 -8.20
CA LYS A 183 19.46 -4.81 -8.59
C LYS A 183 18.33 -5.62 -9.26
N TYR A 184 17.09 -5.38 -8.85
CA TYR A 184 15.92 -6.08 -9.35
C TYR A 184 14.79 -5.07 -9.61
N PRO A 185 14.82 -4.32 -10.73
CA PRO A 185 13.79 -3.37 -11.07
C PRO A 185 12.46 -4.09 -11.37
N SER A 186 11.36 -3.50 -10.95
CA SER A 186 10.02 -4.05 -11.18
C SER A 186 9.25 -3.30 -12.28
N HIS A 187 9.81 -2.22 -12.82
CA HIS A 187 9.21 -1.51 -13.94
C HIS A 187 9.04 -2.44 -15.16
N GLN A 188 7.82 -2.59 -15.64
CA GLN A 188 7.44 -3.45 -16.75
C GLN A 188 7.96 -4.89 -16.65
N MET A 189 8.09 -5.40 -15.42
CA MET A 189 8.57 -6.76 -15.20
C MET A 189 7.60 -7.82 -15.71
N VAL A 190 6.30 -7.53 -15.75
CA VAL A 190 5.28 -8.36 -16.41
C VAL A 190 5.02 -7.77 -17.79
N ASN A 191 5.40 -8.46 -18.84
CA ASN A 191 5.33 -7.98 -20.22
C ASN A 191 5.08 -9.13 -21.21
N TYR A 192 5.17 -8.85 -22.51
CA TYR A 192 4.89 -9.82 -23.59
C TYR A 192 5.78 -11.08 -23.54
N GLU A 193 6.94 -11.02 -22.89
CA GLU A 193 7.81 -12.19 -22.71
C GLU A 193 7.33 -13.10 -21.58
N THR A 194 6.44 -12.60 -20.72
CA THR A 194 5.86 -13.38 -19.62
C THR A 194 4.88 -14.40 -20.19
N LYS A 195 5.13 -15.68 -19.98
CA LYS A 195 4.26 -16.77 -20.45
C LYS A 195 2.99 -16.83 -19.60
N ILE A 196 2.03 -16.00 -19.95
CA ILE A 196 0.69 -15.97 -19.34
C ILE A 196 -0.24 -16.79 -20.22
N GLY A 197 -1.05 -17.65 -19.60
CA GLY A 197 -2.07 -18.42 -20.34
C GLY A 197 -3.16 -17.51 -20.87
N SER A 198 -3.70 -17.85 -22.05
CA SER A 198 -4.81 -17.11 -22.66
C SER A 198 -6.09 -17.09 -21.81
N SER A 199 -6.20 -17.99 -20.85
CA SER A 199 -7.29 -18.05 -19.84
C SER A 199 -6.91 -17.42 -18.49
N ALA A 200 -5.80 -16.70 -18.42
CA ALA A 200 -5.28 -16.16 -17.16
C ALA A 200 -6.14 -15.01 -16.59
N LEU A 201 -6.18 -14.96 -15.26
CA LEU A 201 -6.62 -13.81 -14.48
C LEU A 201 -5.39 -13.08 -13.96
N LEU A 202 -5.31 -11.78 -14.25
CA LEU A 202 -4.26 -10.89 -13.78
C LEU A 202 -4.84 -9.93 -12.73
N ILE A 203 -4.27 -9.90 -11.53
CA ILE A 203 -4.71 -9.01 -10.44
C ILE A 203 -3.54 -8.10 -10.07
N ASN A 204 -3.71 -6.78 -10.26
CA ASN A 204 -2.67 -5.81 -9.93
C ASN A 204 -3.14 -4.86 -8.82
N THR A 205 -2.52 -5.01 -7.65
CA THR A 205 -2.71 -4.15 -6.47
C THR A 205 -1.41 -3.46 -6.05
N SER A 206 -0.43 -3.39 -6.96
CA SER A 206 0.89 -2.80 -6.73
C SER A 206 0.98 -1.37 -7.29
N ARG A 207 1.51 -1.24 -8.51
CA ARG A 207 1.56 -0.02 -9.31
C ARG A 207 1.29 -0.37 -10.77
N GLY A 208 0.68 0.56 -11.51
CA GLY A 208 0.36 0.34 -12.93
C GLY A 208 1.59 0.00 -13.75
N GLU A 209 2.67 0.71 -13.53
CA GLU A 209 3.92 0.61 -14.29
C GLU A 209 4.70 -0.71 -14.09
N VAL A 210 4.24 -1.59 -13.21
CA VAL A 210 4.83 -2.95 -13.07
C VAL A 210 4.48 -3.81 -14.28
N ILE A 211 3.40 -3.49 -15.00
CA ILE A 211 2.91 -4.24 -16.15
C ILE A 211 3.02 -3.41 -17.44
N ASP A 212 3.55 -4.03 -18.49
CA ASP A 212 3.38 -3.57 -19.86
C ASP A 212 2.25 -4.35 -20.54
N TYR A 213 1.08 -3.74 -20.63
CA TYR A 213 -0.11 -4.37 -21.23
C TYR A 213 -0.08 -4.43 -22.75
N SER A 214 0.85 -3.76 -23.44
CA SER A 214 0.78 -3.50 -24.87
C SER A 214 0.74 -4.75 -25.75
N LYS A 215 1.29 -5.88 -25.27
CA LYS A 215 1.38 -7.14 -26.02
C LYS A 215 1.02 -8.37 -25.18
N LEU A 216 0.40 -8.16 -24.02
CA LEU A 216 -0.06 -9.26 -23.18
C LEU A 216 -1.38 -9.83 -23.69
N HIS A 217 -1.52 -11.16 -23.59
CA HIS A 217 -2.75 -11.89 -23.88
C HIS A 217 -3.21 -12.62 -22.63
N PHE A 218 -4.38 -12.28 -22.12
CA PHE A 218 -4.99 -12.88 -20.93
C PHE A 218 -6.53 -12.72 -21.02
N ARG A 219 -7.26 -13.50 -20.23
CA ARG A 219 -8.73 -13.50 -20.28
C ARG A 219 -9.34 -12.35 -19.50
N GLN A 220 -8.87 -12.12 -18.30
CA GLN A 220 -9.44 -11.16 -17.35
C GLN A 220 -8.34 -10.40 -16.62
N CYS A 221 -8.65 -9.16 -16.28
CA CYS A 221 -7.79 -8.33 -15.45
C CYS A 221 -8.61 -7.64 -14.37
N VAL A 222 -8.08 -7.62 -13.15
CA VAL A 222 -8.57 -6.79 -12.05
C VAL A 222 -7.46 -5.84 -11.66
N ASN A 223 -7.61 -4.58 -12.00
CA ASN A 223 -6.62 -3.53 -11.74
C ASN A 223 -7.15 -2.54 -10.73
N ASP A 224 -6.48 -2.45 -9.58
CA ASP A 224 -6.71 -1.36 -8.62
C ASP A 224 -5.83 -0.14 -8.92
N VAL A 225 -4.79 -0.31 -9.73
CA VAL A 225 -3.75 0.70 -10.01
C VAL A 225 -3.50 0.85 -11.50
N TRP A 226 -3.19 2.08 -11.93
CA TRP A 226 -2.99 2.43 -13.33
C TRP A 226 -1.72 3.24 -13.52
N ASN A 227 -1.22 3.28 -14.77
CA ASN A 227 -0.09 4.13 -15.12
C ASN A 227 -0.46 5.61 -14.94
N ASN A 228 0.53 6.42 -14.58
CA ASN A 228 0.41 7.87 -14.44
C ASN A 228 -0.59 8.35 -13.36
N GLU A 229 -0.87 7.55 -12.33
CA GLU A 229 -1.65 8.03 -11.19
C GLU A 229 -0.98 9.24 -10.51
N PRO A 230 -1.76 10.20 -9.99
CA PRO A 230 -3.23 10.22 -9.88
C PRO A 230 -3.95 10.74 -11.14
N ASN A 231 -3.25 11.00 -12.25
CA ASN A 231 -3.81 11.57 -13.48
C ASN A 231 -3.63 10.62 -14.68
N PRO A 232 -4.26 9.43 -14.67
CA PRO A 232 -4.12 8.48 -15.76
C PRO A 232 -4.73 9.03 -17.04
N LYS A 233 -4.07 8.75 -18.18
CA LYS A 233 -4.56 9.12 -19.50
C LYS A 233 -5.50 8.06 -20.05
N VAL A 234 -6.37 8.42 -20.98
CA VAL A 234 -7.28 7.46 -21.65
C VAL A 234 -6.51 6.28 -22.27
N THR A 235 -5.29 6.52 -22.74
CA THR A 235 -4.40 5.48 -23.28
C THR A 235 -3.95 4.48 -22.26
N ASP A 236 -3.88 4.85 -20.99
CA ASP A 236 -3.42 3.98 -19.90
C ASP A 236 -4.45 2.89 -19.57
N PHE A 237 -5.72 3.11 -19.96
CA PHE A 237 -6.80 2.14 -19.82
C PHE A 237 -6.96 1.22 -21.06
N LYS A 238 -6.15 1.42 -22.11
CA LYS A 238 -6.17 0.58 -23.30
C LYS A 238 -5.34 -0.66 -23.07
N ILE A 239 -6.02 -1.76 -22.78
CA ILE A 239 -5.43 -3.08 -22.69
C ILE A 239 -5.85 -3.87 -23.92
N ASN A 240 -4.88 -4.37 -24.70
CA ASN A 240 -5.15 -5.17 -25.88
C ASN A 240 -5.35 -6.62 -25.45
N GLY A 241 -6.55 -7.15 -25.69
CA GLY A 241 -6.78 -8.59 -25.68
C GLY A 241 -7.59 -9.22 -24.56
N PRO A 242 -7.81 -8.64 -23.35
CA PRO A 242 -8.69 -9.30 -22.39
C PRO A 242 -10.15 -9.12 -22.76
N ASN A 243 -10.92 -10.15 -22.50
CA ASN A 243 -12.38 -10.11 -22.72
C ASN A 243 -13.09 -9.29 -21.65
N GLN A 244 -12.48 -9.15 -20.47
CA GLN A 244 -13.07 -8.43 -19.33
C GLN A 244 -11.97 -7.72 -18.51
N ILE A 245 -12.22 -6.43 -18.25
CA ILE A 245 -11.38 -5.61 -17.37
C ILE A 245 -12.27 -5.06 -16.26
N TYR A 246 -11.87 -5.34 -15.03
CA TYR A 246 -12.43 -4.72 -13.84
C TYR A 246 -11.40 -3.74 -13.29
N SER A 247 -11.83 -2.56 -12.91
CA SER A 247 -10.92 -1.55 -12.35
C SER A 247 -11.52 -0.86 -11.15
N SER A 248 -10.65 -0.43 -10.25
CA SER A 248 -10.98 0.44 -9.13
C SER A 248 -9.95 1.57 -9.02
N PRO A 249 -10.31 2.69 -8.37
CA PRO A 249 -9.47 3.88 -8.33
C PRO A 249 -8.50 3.85 -7.14
N HIS A 250 -7.60 2.85 -7.10
CA HIS A 250 -6.56 2.67 -6.07
C HIS A 250 -7.13 2.59 -4.64
N ILE A 251 -8.13 1.71 -4.46
CA ILE A 251 -8.88 1.59 -3.20
C ILE A 251 -8.65 0.27 -2.44
N ALA A 252 -7.90 -0.68 -3.00
CA ALA A 252 -7.69 -1.99 -2.37
C ALA A 252 -7.18 -1.90 -0.92
N GLY A 253 -6.35 -0.90 -0.62
CA GLY A 253 -5.85 -0.61 0.73
C GLY A 253 -6.60 0.50 1.47
N ASN A 254 -7.71 1.02 0.93
CA ASN A 254 -8.37 2.22 1.43
C ASN A 254 -9.64 1.89 2.23
N THR A 255 -9.53 1.04 3.25
CA THR A 255 -10.63 0.72 4.17
C THR A 255 -10.50 1.51 5.47
N PHE A 256 -11.58 1.56 6.26
CA PHE A 256 -11.57 2.20 7.57
C PHE A 256 -10.59 1.50 8.53
N GLU A 257 -10.53 0.16 8.49
CA GLU A 257 -9.61 -0.65 9.26
C GLU A 257 -8.16 -0.33 8.91
N ALA A 258 -7.84 -0.24 7.61
CA ALA A 258 -6.50 0.09 7.15
C ALA A 258 -6.07 1.49 7.58
N LYS A 259 -6.98 2.47 7.54
CA LYS A 259 -6.71 3.84 7.99
C LYS A 259 -6.48 3.90 9.50
N TYR A 260 -7.30 3.18 10.28
CA TYR A 260 -7.13 3.05 11.73
C TYR A 260 -5.79 2.40 12.08
N GLU A 261 -5.46 1.26 11.46
CA GLU A 261 -4.19 0.57 11.71
C GLU A 261 -2.99 1.43 11.27
N SER A 262 -3.12 2.19 10.17
CA SER A 262 -2.06 3.10 9.72
C SER A 262 -1.77 4.18 10.75
N LEU A 263 -2.81 4.82 11.29
CA LEU A 263 -2.64 5.82 12.35
C LEU A 263 -2.14 5.20 13.65
N SER A 264 -2.59 3.97 13.98
CA SER A 264 -2.12 3.20 15.13
C SER A 264 -0.61 2.92 15.04
N PHE A 265 -0.08 2.58 13.86
CA PHE A 265 1.36 2.39 13.65
C PHE A 265 2.13 3.68 13.94
N ILE A 266 1.70 4.80 13.35
CA ILE A 266 2.33 6.11 13.57
C ILE A 266 2.24 6.53 15.03
N PHE A 267 1.11 6.32 15.68
CA PHE A 267 0.92 6.62 17.11
C PHE A 267 1.87 5.80 18.01
N ASN A 268 2.05 4.51 17.72
CA ASN A 268 2.98 3.67 18.47
C ASN A 268 4.44 4.11 18.25
N ASP A 269 4.82 4.50 17.03
CA ASP A 269 6.15 5.02 16.76
C ASP A 269 6.38 6.38 17.45
N LEU A 270 5.37 7.26 17.47
CA LEU A 270 5.39 8.50 18.24
C LEU A 270 5.61 8.23 19.74
N LYS A 271 4.85 7.31 20.31
CA LYS A 271 5.03 6.92 21.71
C LYS A 271 6.47 6.46 22.02
N ARG A 272 7.04 5.62 21.16
CA ARG A 272 8.42 5.14 21.31
C ARG A 272 9.44 6.28 21.25
N PHE A 273 9.25 7.21 20.32
CA PHE A 273 10.19 8.30 20.09
C PHE A 273 10.17 9.34 21.20
N PHE A 274 8.97 9.73 21.67
CA PHE A 274 8.82 10.80 22.65
C PHE A 274 8.70 10.33 24.11
N SER A 275 8.68 9.02 24.39
CA SER A 275 8.42 8.50 25.75
C SER A 275 9.51 8.83 26.79
N ASN A 276 10.69 9.24 26.37
CA ASN A 276 11.74 9.71 27.29
C ASN A 276 11.47 11.15 27.76
N ASP A 277 10.96 12.00 26.86
CA ASP A 277 10.65 13.40 27.14
C ASP A 277 9.25 13.55 27.78
N PHE A 278 8.35 12.61 27.49
CA PHE A 278 6.97 12.56 27.95
C PHE A 278 6.63 11.14 28.47
N PRO A 279 7.05 10.76 29.69
CA PRO A 279 6.86 9.41 30.24
C PRO A 279 5.39 8.95 30.30
N GLU A 280 4.46 9.86 30.47
CA GLU A 280 3.01 9.64 30.50
C GLU A 280 2.47 9.02 29.20
N LEU A 281 3.15 9.19 28.07
CA LEU A 281 2.80 8.55 26.80
C LEU A 281 2.75 7.02 26.91
N LYS A 282 3.56 6.43 27.80
CA LYS A 282 3.59 4.98 27.99
C LYS A 282 2.24 4.41 28.42
N ASN A 283 1.47 5.22 29.15
CA ASN A 283 0.18 4.82 29.74
C ASN A 283 -1.01 5.08 28.81
N ILE A 284 -0.82 5.79 27.70
CA ILE A 284 -1.91 6.04 26.76
C ILE A 284 -2.16 4.79 25.91
N SER A 285 -3.36 4.24 26.02
CA SER A 285 -3.82 3.16 25.16
C SER A 285 -4.23 3.70 23.79
N ARG A 286 -4.11 2.87 22.75
CA ARG A 286 -4.76 3.18 21.47
C ARG A 286 -6.30 3.14 21.68
N PRO A 287 -7.07 3.99 20.99
CA PRO A 287 -8.53 3.94 21.07
C PRO A 287 -9.04 2.60 20.52
N THR A 288 -10.24 2.21 20.92
CA THR A 288 -10.90 1.03 20.34
C THR A 288 -11.40 1.35 18.94
N PHE A 289 -11.12 0.47 17.99
CA PHE A 289 -11.69 0.58 16.65
C PHE A 289 -13.22 0.44 16.72
N LYS A 290 -13.94 1.43 16.21
CA LYS A 290 -15.40 1.39 16.10
C LYS A 290 -15.78 0.81 14.75
N ASN A 291 -16.48 -0.33 14.74
CA ASN A 291 -16.99 -0.93 13.53
C ASN A 291 -18.08 -0.08 12.85
N LEU A 292 -18.26 -0.27 11.55
CA LEU A 292 -19.26 0.42 10.74
C LEU A 292 -20.69 0.26 11.26
N GLU A 293 -21.01 -0.83 11.94
CA GLU A 293 -22.31 -1.03 12.61
C GLU A 293 -22.65 0.06 13.63
N GLN A 294 -21.64 0.72 14.20
CA GLN A 294 -21.82 1.85 15.12
C GLN A 294 -22.03 3.20 14.39
N LEU A 295 -21.80 3.25 13.08
CA LEU A 295 -21.93 4.46 12.27
C LEU A 295 -23.32 4.63 11.62
N ASN A 296 -24.29 3.75 11.91
CA ASN A 296 -25.67 3.78 11.36
C ASN A 296 -25.74 3.86 9.81
N ILE A 297 -24.74 3.32 9.10
CA ILE A 297 -24.74 3.29 7.63
C ILE A 297 -25.67 2.19 7.06
N THR A 298 -26.27 1.37 7.92
CA THR A 298 -27.10 0.22 7.52
C THR A 298 -28.46 0.58 6.92
N ASN A 299 -28.86 1.85 6.92
CA ASN A 299 -30.22 2.21 6.46
C ASN A 299 -30.31 2.75 5.03
N ASP A 300 -29.18 3.02 4.34
CA ASP A 300 -29.23 3.65 3.01
C ASP A 300 -28.82 2.75 1.83
N ILE A 301 -28.52 1.47 2.07
CA ILE A 301 -28.14 0.54 0.98
C ILE A 301 -29.37 -0.06 0.26
N SER A 302 -30.57 0.17 0.74
CA SER A 302 -31.80 -0.30 0.09
C SER A 302 -32.31 0.60 -1.04
N GLU A 303 -31.66 1.73 -1.30
CA GLU A 303 -32.02 2.68 -2.38
C GLU A 303 -30.95 2.82 -3.47
N LEU A 304 -29.92 1.95 -3.50
CA LEU A 304 -28.96 1.82 -4.59
C LEU A 304 -29.22 0.51 -5.35
#